data_13b39cf745da86d7210f2a49e6458ffb
#
_entry.id   13b39cf745da86d7210f2a49e6458ffb
#
_cell.length_a   1.000
_cell.length_b   1.000
_cell.length_c   1.000
_cell.angle_alpha   90.00
_cell.angle_beta   90.00
_cell.angle_gamma   90.00
#
_symmetry.space_group_name_H-M   'P 1'
#
loop_
_entity.id
_entity.type
_entity.pdbx_description
1 polymer ?
#
loop_
_entity_poly.entity_id
_entity_poly.type
_entity_poly.pdbx_seq_one_letter_code
_entity_poly.pdbx_strand_id
1 'polypeptide(L)'
;GLDAYYDGDAKQQPVLRKYAISRLSPKLDQLGWEPKAGEAAPVAILRSDLIGALGRLGDPKVLAEARRRYESGKMPAELRKVIMAVVAYNADAATWDKMHEAAKAEKTPLVKDRMYALLAATKDEALAKRALELALTDEPGATNSAGMISRVGNSHPELAFEFATAHKDKVDTFVDGSSSSRYYPALARNSLDPATIPKIEAFAQKYIAATSRREAESAVTTIRYRMQVRKER
;
A
#
# COMPACT_ATOMS: atom_id res chain seq x y z
N GLY A 1 11.76 -0.09 -2.56
CA GLY A 1 12.93 -0.97 -2.73
C GLY A 1 12.94 -1.63 -4.11
N LEU A 2 14.01 -2.39 -4.42
CA LEU A 2 14.20 -3.03 -5.74
C LEU A 2 13.03 -3.91 -6.18
N ASP A 3 12.38 -4.62 -5.26
CA ASP A 3 11.21 -5.48 -5.53
C ASP A 3 10.12 -4.76 -6.34
N ALA A 4 9.88 -3.49 -6.03
CA ALA A 4 8.85 -2.70 -6.72
C ALA A 4 9.16 -2.35 -8.19
N TYR A 5 10.42 -2.50 -8.64
CA TYR A 5 10.78 -2.34 -10.06
C TYR A 5 10.53 -3.60 -10.89
N TYR A 6 10.34 -4.74 -10.22
CA TYR A 6 10.05 -6.02 -10.84
C TYR A 6 8.61 -6.47 -10.61
N ASP A 7 7.75 -5.55 -10.17
CA ASP A 7 6.36 -5.88 -9.93
C ASP A 7 5.70 -6.40 -11.22
N GLY A 8 5.01 -7.55 -11.10
CA GLY A 8 4.47 -8.27 -12.26
C GLY A 8 5.48 -9.03 -13.11
N ASP A 9 6.79 -9.01 -12.79
CA ASP A 9 7.78 -9.84 -13.48
C ASP A 9 7.83 -11.25 -12.87
N ALA A 10 7.14 -12.19 -13.51
CA ALA A 10 7.02 -13.57 -13.03
C ALA A 10 8.35 -14.35 -12.96
N LYS A 11 9.40 -13.87 -13.63
CA LYS A 11 10.72 -14.54 -13.63
C LYS A 11 11.67 -13.93 -12.60
N GLN A 12 11.84 -12.63 -12.64
CA GLN A 12 12.87 -11.95 -11.83
C GLN A 12 12.41 -11.63 -10.41
N GLN A 13 11.17 -11.23 -10.22
CA GLN A 13 10.66 -10.86 -8.89
C GLN A 13 10.74 -12.02 -7.87
N PRO A 14 10.36 -13.27 -8.18
CA PRO A 14 10.51 -14.38 -7.25
C PRO A 14 11.97 -14.67 -6.88
N VAL A 15 12.90 -14.55 -7.84
CA VAL A 15 14.34 -14.76 -7.58
C VAL A 15 14.87 -13.70 -6.63
N LEU A 16 14.55 -12.43 -6.88
CA LEU A 16 14.94 -11.32 -6.02
C LEU A 16 14.37 -11.48 -4.62
N ARG A 17 13.07 -11.83 -4.50
CA ARG A 17 12.41 -12.05 -3.21
C ARG A 17 13.06 -13.20 -2.43
N LYS A 18 13.31 -14.32 -3.08
CA LYS A 18 13.98 -15.47 -2.46
C LYS A 18 15.37 -15.08 -1.94
N TYR A 19 16.15 -14.35 -2.73
CA TYR A 19 17.46 -13.85 -2.31
C TYR A 19 17.34 -12.90 -1.12
N ALA A 20 16.46 -11.91 -1.16
CA ALA A 20 16.26 -10.96 -0.08
C ALA A 20 15.82 -11.65 1.22
N ILE A 21 14.87 -12.60 1.14
CA ILE A 21 14.43 -13.40 2.28
C ILE A 21 15.60 -14.17 2.88
N SER A 22 16.43 -14.85 2.06
CA SER A 22 17.57 -15.62 2.55
C SER A 22 18.61 -14.76 3.30
N ARG A 23 18.67 -13.46 3.00
CA ARG A 23 19.59 -12.51 3.67
C ARG A 23 19.00 -11.89 4.94
N LEU A 24 17.70 -11.65 4.94
CA LEU A 24 17.02 -10.91 6.02
C LEU A 24 16.44 -11.84 7.12
N SER A 25 15.91 -13.00 6.74
CA SER A 25 15.23 -13.92 7.66
C SER A 25 16.14 -14.39 8.82
N PRO A 26 17.42 -14.77 8.60
CA PRO A 26 18.30 -15.13 9.69
C PRO A 26 18.53 -14.00 10.71
N LYS A 27 18.45 -12.74 10.26
CA LYS A 27 18.60 -11.61 11.15
C LYS A 27 17.40 -11.44 12.07
N LEU A 28 16.19 -11.65 11.54
CA LEU A 28 14.99 -11.67 12.36
C LEU A 28 14.99 -12.87 13.34
N ASP A 29 15.45 -14.05 12.90
CA ASP A 29 15.58 -15.24 13.76
C ASP A 29 16.51 -14.96 14.97
N GLN A 30 17.61 -14.21 14.78
CA GLN A 30 18.50 -13.76 15.86
C GLN A 30 17.83 -12.80 16.84
N LEU A 31 17.08 -11.81 16.33
CA LEU A 31 16.41 -10.78 17.14
C LEU A 31 15.22 -11.37 17.91
N GLY A 32 14.54 -12.32 17.31
CA GLY A 32 13.25 -12.84 17.76
C GLY A 32 12.11 -11.84 17.61
N TRP A 33 10.90 -12.33 17.87
CA TRP A 33 9.67 -11.52 17.79
C TRP A 33 9.36 -10.76 19.08
N GLU A 34 9.87 -11.26 20.23
CA GLU A 34 9.57 -10.62 21.51
C GLU A 34 10.58 -9.50 21.79
N PRO A 35 10.10 -8.27 22.07
CA PRO A 35 10.94 -7.19 22.58
C PRO A 35 11.60 -7.61 23.90
N LYS A 36 12.88 -7.29 24.09
CA LYS A 36 13.63 -7.63 25.32
C LYS A 36 13.66 -6.42 26.25
N ALA A 37 13.55 -6.66 27.55
CA ALA A 37 13.68 -5.60 28.54
C ALA A 37 15.07 -4.93 28.44
N GLY A 38 15.11 -3.61 28.44
CA GLY A 38 16.35 -2.83 28.29
C GLY A 38 16.96 -2.85 26.89
N GLU A 39 16.24 -3.33 25.88
CA GLU A 39 16.69 -3.33 24.50
C GLU A 39 16.87 -1.90 23.96
N ALA A 40 17.96 -1.67 23.22
CA ALA A 40 18.21 -0.38 22.61
C ALA A 40 17.15 -0.06 21.51
N ALA A 41 16.67 1.17 21.47
CA ALA A 41 15.64 1.60 20.51
C ALA A 41 15.94 1.22 19.03
N PRO A 42 17.18 1.31 18.51
CA PRO A 42 17.49 0.87 17.14
C PRO A 42 17.20 -0.61 16.88
N VAL A 43 17.31 -1.49 17.90
CA VAL A 43 17.04 -2.93 17.77
C VAL A 43 15.53 -3.17 17.62
N ALA A 44 14.70 -2.46 18.39
CA ALA A 44 13.25 -2.53 18.27
C ALA A 44 12.76 -2.04 16.90
N ILE A 45 13.35 -0.95 16.39
CA ILE A 45 13.09 -0.43 15.04
C ILE A 45 13.49 -1.46 13.98
N LEU A 46 14.70 -2.00 14.06
CA LEU A 46 15.19 -3.01 13.10
C LEU A 46 14.29 -4.24 13.08
N ARG A 47 13.81 -4.72 14.25
CA ARG A 47 12.87 -5.83 14.32
C ARG A 47 11.58 -5.51 13.56
N SER A 48 10.99 -4.37 13.81
CA SER A 48 9.77 -3.93 13.11
C SER A 48 9.99 -3.83 11.60
N ASP A 49 11.10 -3.24 11.16
CA ASP A 49 11.44 -3.10 9.75
C ASP A 49 11.66 -4.45 9.06
N LEU A 50 12.33 -5.39 9.73
CA LEU A 50 12.54 -6.75 9.21
C LEU A 50 11.21 -7.50 9.06
N ILE A 51 10.33 -7.43 10.06
CA ILE A 51 8.99 -8.04 9.98
C ILE A 51 8.20 -7.45 8.81
N GLY A 52 8.19 -6.13 8.67
CA GLY A 52 7.50 -5.45 7.59
C GLY A 52 8.07 -5.79 6.21
N ALA A 53 9.39 -5.79 6.07
CA ALA A 53 10.06 -6.11 4.81
C ALA A 53 9.83 -7.58 4.40
N LEU A 54 10.06 -8.52 5.31
CA LEU A 54 9.88 -9.95 5.08
C LEU A 54 8.40 -10.30 4.80
N GLY A 55 7.48 -9.66 5.52
CA GLY A 55 6.04 -9.81 5.26
C GLY A 55 5.63 -9.32 3.87
N ARG A 56 6.23 -8.23 3.40
CA ARG A 56 6.00 -7.70 2.04
C ARG A 56 6.65 -8.58 0.96
N LEU A 57 7.81 -9.15 1.25
CA LEU A 57 8.50 -10.09 0.35
C LEU A 57 7.82 -11.47 0.30
N GLY A 58 6.93 -11.78 1.23
CA GLY A 58 6.18 -13.03 1.28
C GLY A 58 6.92 -14.15 2.00
N ASP A 59 7.78 -13.85 3.00
CA ASP A 59 8.43 -14.87 3.82
C ASP A 59 7.38 -15.74 4.55
N PRO A 60 7.31 -17.05 4.26
CA PRO A 60 6.26 -17.91 4.81
C PRO A 60 6.24 -17.97 6.34
N LYS A 61 7.42 -17.92 6.98
CA LYS A 61 7.54 -17.96 8.45
C LYS A 61 6.94 -16.70 9.05
N VAL A 62 7.27 -15.54 8.46
CA VAL A 62 6.77 -14.23 8.93
C VAL A 62 5.27 -14.12 8.70
N LEU A 63 4.77 -14.57 7.56
CA LEU A 63 3.33 -14.57 7.28
C LEU A 63 2.55 -15.44 8.26
N ALA A 64 3.03 -16.67 8.52
CA ALA A 64 2.39 -17.59 9.45
C ALA A 64 2.37 -17.03 10.89
N GLU A 65 3.49 -16.49 11.36
CA GLU A 65 3.59 -15.92 12.71
C GLU A 65 2.77 -14.64 12.88
N ALA A 66 2.77 -13.74 11.88
CA ALA A 66 1.95 -12.54 11.90
C ALA A 66 0.44 -12.89 11.95
N ARG A 67 0.00 -13.86 11.14
CA ARG A 67 -1.39 -14.35 11.14
C ARG A 67 -1.76 -14.96 12.49
N ARG A 68 -0.91 -15.85 13.05
CA ARG A 68 -1.12 -16.47 14.35
C ARG A 68 -1.31 -15.43 15.46
N ARG A 69 -0.46 -14.39 15.48
CA ARG A 69 -0.55 -13.31 16.47
C ARG A 69 -1.81 -12.47 16.30
N TYR A 70 -2.16 -12.16 15.06
CA TYR A 70 -3.40 -11.43 14.74
C TYR A 70 -4.63 -12.21 15.22
N GLU A 71 -4.74 -13.50 14.88
CA GLU A 71 -5.89 -14.35 15.21
C GLU A 71 -6.01 -14.59 16.73
N SER A 72 -4.91 -14.73 17.43
CA SER A 72 -4.90 -14.89 18.90
C SER A 72 -5.08 -13.58 19.67
N GLY A 73 -5.00 -12.43 19.02
CA GLY A 73 -4.99 -11.11 19.66
C GLY A 73 -3.74 -10.80 20.49
N LYS A 74 -2.77 -11.73 20.55
CA LYS A 74 -1.53 -11.60 21.34
C LYS A 74 -0.45 -10.93 20.52
N MET A 75 -0.50 -9.60 20.45
CA MET A 75 0.49 -8.77 19.75
C MET A 75 1.16 -7.81 20.75
N PRO A 76 2.49 -7.83 20.87
CA PRO A 76 3.21 -6.78 21.60
C PRO A 76 2.81 -5.39 21.08
N ALA A 77 2.66 -4.43 21.97
CA ALA A 77 2.18 -3.09 21.61
C ALA A 77 3.06 -2.45 20.51
N GLU A 78 4.38 -2.62 20.62
CA GLU A 78 5.38 -2.09 19.69
C GLU A 78 5.30 -2.73 18.29
N LEU A 79 4.86 -3.99 18.20
CA LEU A 79 4.76 -4.73 16.93
C LEU A 79 3.36 -4.75 16.35
N ARG A 80 2.33 -4.32 17.09
CA ARG A 80 0.94 -4.37 16.65
C ARG A 80 0.76 -3.71 15.27
N LYS A 81 1.35 -2.53 15.08
CA LYS A 81 1.24 -1.79 13.82
C LYS A 81 1.81 -2.56 12.64
N VAL A 82 3.00 -3.13 12.77
CA VAL A 82 3.65 -3.86 11.68
C VAL A 82 2.99 -5.20 11.42
N ILE A 83 2.56 -5.91 12.47
CA ILE A 83 1.82 -7.18 12.33
C ILE A 83 0.52 -6.95 11.57
N MET A 84 -0.27 -5.95 11.97
CA MET A 84 -1.51 -5.59 11.28
C MET A 84 -1.27 -5.23 9.81
N ALA A 85 -0.20 -4.50 9.51
CA ALA A 85 0.16 -4.14 8.13
C ALA A 85 0.55 -5.37 7.29
N VAL A 86 1.30 -6.32 7.85
CA VAL A 86 1.68 -7.57 7.17
C VAL A 86 0.43 -8.41 6.89
N VAL A 87 -0.46 -8.55 7.87
CA VAL A 87 -1.71 -9.32 7.72
C VAL A 87 -2.60 -8.68 6.67
N ALA A 88 -2.81 -7.36 6.72
CA ALA A 88 -3.65 -6.64 5.76
C ALA A 88 -3.12 -6.73 4.33
N TYR A 89 -1.80 -6.55 4.14
CA TYR A 89 -1.17 -6.63 2.83
C TYR A 89 -1.31 -8.02 2.18
N ASN A 90 -1.29 -9.08 3.00
CA ASN A 90 -1.37 -10.47 2.56
C ASN A 90 -2.74 -11.13 2.85
N ALA A 91 -3.77 -10.33 3.14
CA ALA A 91 -5.08 -10.85 3.48
C ALA A 91 -5.71 -11.63 2.32
N ASP A 92 -6.37 -12.73 2.66
CA ASP A 92 -7.39 -13.36 1.84
C ASP A 92 -8.75 -12.68 2.10
N ALA A 93 -9.77 -13.02 1.33
CA ALA A 93 -11.10 -12.42 1.44
C ALA A 93 -11.68 -12.55 2.86
N ALA A 94 -11.54 -13.72 3.50
CA ALA A 94 -12.08 -13.95 4.85
C ALA A 94 -11.37 -13.09 5.91
N THR A 95 -10.05 -12.91 5.79
CA THR A 95 -9.28 -12.04 6.68
C THR A 95 -9.65 -10.57 6.44
N TRP A 96 -9.78 -10.16 5.19
CA TRP A 96 -10.21 -8.81 4.84
C TRP A 96 -11.60 -8.50 5.39
N ASP A 97 -12.56 -9.42 5.26
CA ASP A 97 -13.91 -9.27 5.81
C ASP A 97 -13.91 -9.09 7.33
N LYS A 98 -13.10 -9.90 8.06
CA LYS A 98 -12.92 -9.75 9.51
C LYS A 98 -12.35 -8.40 9.88
N MET A 99 -11.35 -7.91 9.13
CA MET A 99 -10.76 -6.59 9.35
C MET A 99 -11.77 -5.47 9.08
N HIS A 100 -12.60 -5.62 8.05
CA HIS A 100 -13.65 -4.66 7.71
C HIS A 100 -14.72 -4.59 8.81
N GLU A 101 -15.24 -5.72 9.28
CA GLU A 101 -16.19 -5.74 10.38
C GLU A 101 -15.60 -5.14 11.66
N ALA A 102 -14.32 -5.41 11.95
CA ALA A 102 -13.64 -4.79 13.07
C ALA A 102 -13.50 -3.26 12.91
N ALA A 103 -13.24 -2.77 11.69
CA ALA A 103 -13.18 -1.34 11.39
C ALA A 103 -14.54 -0.65 11.59
N LYS A 104 -15.63 -1.30 11.20
CA LYS A 104 -17.00 -0.80 11.42
C LYS A 104 -17.34 -0.70 12.90
N ALA A 105 -16.93 -1.72 13.67
CA ALA A 105 -17.21 -1.80 15.12
C ALA A 105 -16.33 -0.87 15.97
N GLU A 106 -15.19 -0.41 15.45
CA GLU A 106 -14.26 0.45 16.20
C GLU A 106 -14.88 1.82 16.50
N LYS A 107 -14.77 2.23 17.76
CA LYS A 107 -15.34 3.49 18.24
C LYS A 107 -14.31 4.62 18.36
N THR A 108 -13.02 4.28 18.46
CA THR A 108 -11.94 5.25 18.57
C THR A 108 -11.60 5.81 17.19
N PRO A 109 -11.87 7.08 16.87
CA PRO A 109 -11.74 7.61 15.50
C PRO A 109 -10.38 7.33 14.87
N LEU A 110 -9.29 7.64 15.59
CA LEU A 110 -7.93 7.43 15.06
C LEU A 110 -7.61 5.96 14.77
N VAL A 111 -8.14 5.03 15.57
CA VAL A 111 -7.94 3.58 15.33
C VAL A 111 -8.78 3.14 14.14
N LYS A 112 -10.02 3.59 14.06
CA LYS A 112 -10.93 3.34 12.94
C LYS A 112 -10.32 3.81 11.61
N ASP A 113 -9.79 5.03 11.56
CA ASP A 113 -9.12 5.57 10.37
C ASP A 113 -7.96 4.69 9.90
N ARG A 114 -7.12 4.23 10.85
CA ARG A 114 -6.03 3.30 10.55
C ARG A 114 -6.52 1.96 10.00
N MET A 115 -7.63 1.46 10.50
CA MET A 115 -8.20 0.18 10.04
C MET A 115 -8.72 0.30 8.60
N TYR A 116 -9.41 1.38 8.24
CA TYR A 116 -9.80 1.62 6.84
C TYR A 116 -8.59 1.77 5.92
N ALA A 117 -7.54 2.47 6.36
CA ALA A 117 -6.30 2.56 5.60
C ALA A 117 -5.63 1.18 5.37
N LEU A 118 -5.75 0.26 6.32
CA LEU A 118 -5.23 -1.12 6.19
C LEU A 118 -6.03 -1.92 5.16
N LEU A 119 -7.35 -1.78 5.09
CA LEU A 119 -8.18 -2.45 4.09
C LEU A 119 -7.75 -2.12 2.65
N ALA A 120 -7.28 -0.89 2.43
CA ALA A 120 -6.78 -0.43 1.13
C ALA A 120 -5.31 -0.81 0.85
N ALA A 121 -4.60 -1.40 1.81
CA ALA A 121 -3.18 -1.73 1.69
C ALA A 121 -2.90 -3.15 1.17
N THR A 122 -3.87 -3.81 0.59
CA THR A 122 -3.78 -5.19 0.09
C THR A 122 -2.96 -5.30 -1.19
N LYS A 123 -2.27 -6.44 -1.37
CA LYS A 123 -1.64 -6.82 -2.64
C LYS A 123 -2.59 -7.51 -3.62
N ASP A 124 -3.74 -7.97 -3.14
CA ASP A 124 -4.76 -8.64 -3.95
C ASP A 124 -5.60 -7.61 -4.70
N GLU A 125 -5.66 -7.73 -6.02
CA GLU A 125 -6.37 -6.77 -6.87
C GLU A 125 -7.88 -6.79 -6.65
N ALA A 126 -8.47 -7.98 -6.41
CA ALA A 126 -9.91 -8.08 -6.16
C ALA A 126 -10.29 -7.39 -4.85
N LEU A 127 -9.47 -7.55 -3.80
CA LEU A 127 -9.66 -6.85 -2.54
C LEU A 127 -9.36 -5.35 -2.66
N ALA A 128 -8.41 -4.96 -3.49
CA ALA A 128 -8.15 -3.55 -3.80
C ALA A 128 -9.36 -2.88 -4.48
N LYS A 129 -10.02 -3.57 -5.42
CA LYS A 129 -11.28 -3.10 -6.03
C LYS A 129 -12.38 -2.93 -4.98
N ARG A 130 -12.54 -3.89 -4.08
CA ARG A 130 -13.50 -3.78 -2.96
C ARG A 130 -13.20 -2.59 -2.05
N ALA A 131 -11.92 -2.33 -1.76
CA ALA A 131 -11.51 -1.16 -0.97
C ALA A 131 -11.81 0.15 -1.68
N LEU A 132 -11.66 0.22 -3.01
CA LEU A 132 -12.03 1.39 -3.82
C LEU A 132 -13.55 1.62 -3.82
N GLU A 133 -14.34 0.57 -3.99
CA GLU A 133 -15.80 0.65 -3.93
C GLU A 133 -16.26 1.13 -2.53
N LEU A 134 -15.67 0.58 -1.47
CA LEU A 134 -15.92 1.01 -0.10
C LEU A 134 -15.58 2.50 0.11
N ALA A 135 -14.48 2.97 -0.49
CA ALA A 135 -14.07 4.37 -0.40
C ALA A 135 -15.08 5.36 -1.03
N LEU A 136 -15.91 4.91 -1.97
CA LEU A 136 -16.99 5.75 -2.54
C LEU A 136 -18.23 5.86 -1.65
N THR A 137 -18.36 5.01 -0.63
CA THR A 137 -19.47 5.07 0.33
C THR A 137 -19.19 6.12 1.42
N ASP A 138 -20.21 6.41 2.22
CA ASP A 138 -20.07 7.32 3.35
C ASP A 138 -19.45 6.65 4.60
N GLU A 139 -19.27 5.32 4.56
CA GLU A 139 -18.84 4.50 5.70
C GLU A 139 -17.45 4.88 6.24
N PRO A 140 -16.39 5.05 5.40
CA PRO A 140 -15.08 5.45 5.89
C PRO A 140 -15.01 6.92 6.32
N GLY A 141 -15.88 7.77 5.77
CA GLY A 141 -15.79 9.24 5.85
C GLY A 141 -14.85 9.84 4.80
N ALA A 142 -15.14 11.07 4.36
CA ALA A 142 -14.50 11.70 3.20
C ALA A 142 -12.96 11.74 3.27
N THR A 143 -12.39 12.06 4.43
CA THR A 143 -10.93 12.11 4.63
C THR A 143 -10.29 10.73 4.43
N ASN A 144 -10.91 9.68 4.97
CA ASN A 144 -10.43 8.31 4.81
C ASN A 144 -10.62 7.82 3.39
N SER A 145 -11.70 8.17 2.73
CA SER A 145 -12.01 7.81 1.34
C SER A 145 -10.89 8.22 0.39
N ALA A 146 -10.47 9.47 0.42
CA ALA A 146 -9.34 9.96 -0.37
C ALA A 146 -8.03 9.21 -0.03
N GLY A 147 -7.79 8.98 1.27
CA GLY A 147 -6.63 8.23 1.76
C GLY A 147 -6.61 6.77 1.32
N MET A 148 -7.77 6.09 1.30
CA MET A 148 -7.91 4.71 0.84
C MET A 148 -7.57 4.59 -0.65
N ILE A 149 -8.12 5.45 -1.50
CA ILE A 149 -7.82 5.48 -2.94
C ILE A 149 -6.31 5.68 -3.16
N SER A 150 -5.70 6.65 -2.46
CA SER A 150 -4.25 6.88 -2.53
C SER A 150 -3.44 5.66 -2.06
N ARG A 151 -3.92 4.94 -1.05
CA ARG A 151 -3.27 3.74 -0.53
C ARG A 151 -3.31 2.60 -1.54
N VAL A 152 -4.43 2.39 -2.23
CA VAL A 152 -4.53 1.43 -3.33
C VAL A 152 -3.52 1.78 -4.43
N GLY A 153 -3.35 3.06 -4.79
CA GLY A 153 -2.38 3.52 -5.78
C GLY A 153 -0.91 3.16 -5.47
N ASN A 154 -0.57 2.87 -4.22
CA ASN A 154 0.78 2.43 -3.88
C ASN A 154 1.11 1.02 -4.41
N SER A 155 0.13 0.12 -4.51
CA SER A 155 0.31 -1.27 -4.96
C SER A 155 -0.39 -1.56 -6.29
N HIS A 156 -1.41 -0.79 -6.63
CA HIS A 156 -2.23 -0.94 -7.83
C HIS A 156 -2.45 0.43 -8.50
N PRO A 157 -1.39 1.06 -9.02
CA PRO A 157 -1.43 2.45 -9.49
C PRO A 157 -2.38 2.67 -10.66
N GLU A 158 -2.40 1.76 -11.65
CA GLU A 158 -3.30 1.83 -12.79
C GLU A 158 -4.76 1.75 -12.36
N LEU A 159 -5.06 0.76 -11.51
CA LEU A 159 -6.40 0.54 -10.97
C LEU A 159 -6.92 1.76 -10.21
N ALA A 160 -6.09 2.33 -9.31
CA ALA A 160 -6.49 3.48 -8.51
C ALA A 160 -6.72 4.73 -9.37
N PHE A 161 -5.86 4.97 -10.36
CA PHE A 161 -5.99 6.11 -11.27
C PHE A 161 -7.22 6.00 -12.17
N GLU A 162 -7.43 4.84 -12.79
CA GLU A 162 -8.59 4.59 -13.66
C GLU A 162 -9.89 4.67 -12.87
N PHE A 163 -9.94 4.05 -11.69
CA PHE A 163 -11.10 4.11 -10.82
C PHE A 163 -11.42 5.55 -10.39
N ALA A 164 -10.43 6.29 -9.90
CA ALA A 164 -10.64 7.66 -9.43
C ALA A 164 -11.07 8.59 -10.57
N THR A 165 -10.51 8.43 -11.77
CA THR A 165 -10.89 9.24 -12.94
C THR A 165 -12.28 8.89 -13.47
N ALA A 166 -12.67 7.62 -13.42
CA ALA A 166 -14.02 7.17 -13.80
C ALA A 166 -15.10 7.68 -12.82
N HIS A 167 -14.75 7.85 -11.54
CA HIS A 167 -15.64 8.34 -10.50
C HIS A 167 -15.31 9.76 -10.02
N LYS A 168 -14.75 10.58 -10.94
CA LYS A 168 -14.20 11.90 -10.62
C LYS A 168 -15.17 12.80 -9.85
N ASP A 169 -16.42 12.85 -10.24
CA ASP A 169 -17.42 13.71 -9.59
C ASP A 169 -17.59 13.38 -8.10
N LYS A 170 -17.58 12.07 -7.73
CA LYS A 170 -17.65 11.65 -6.34
C LYS A 170 -16.31 11.87 -5.63
N VAL A 171 -15.19 11.52 -6.27
CA VAL A 171 -13.84 11.68 -5.70
C VAL A 171 -13.51 13.14 -5.42
N ASP A 172 -13.94 14.06 -6.27
CA ASP A 172 -13.76 15.51 -6.05
C ASP A 172 -14.48 16.01 -4.78
N THR A 173 -15.47 15.29 -4.27
CA THR A 173 -16.08 15.63 -2.98
C THR A 173 -15.22 15.26 -1.78
N PHE A 174 -14.21 14.41 -1.96
CA PHE A 174 -13.26 13.95 -0.92
C PHE A 174 -11.95 14.71 -0.95
N VAL A 175 -11.61 15.32 -2.11
CA VAL A 175 -10.32 15.95 -2.35
C VAL A 175 -10.52 17.46 -2.40
N ASP A 176 -9.74 18.18 -1.60
CA ASP A 176 -9.73 19.63 -1.66
C ASP A 176 -9.37 20.13 -3.08
N GLY A 177 -10.12 21.11 -3.58
CA GLY A 177 -9.93 21.63 -4.94
C GLY A 177 -8.51 22.11 -5.23
N SER A 178 -7.82 22.66 -4.21
CA SER A 178 -6.40 23.06 -4.33
C SER A 178 -5.44 21.89 -4.46
N SER A 179 -5.85 20.70 -4.06
CA SER A 179 -5.05 19.47 -4.08
C SER A 179 -5.34 18.58 -5.30
N SER A 180 -6.45 18.80 -6.01
CA SER A 180 -6.91 17.89 -7.07
C SER A 180 -5.92 17.77 -8.22
N SER A 181 -5.21 18.86 -8.59
CA SER A 181 -4.18 18.84 -9.62
C SER A 181 -2.99 17.92 -9.29
N ARG A 182 -2.76 17.61 -8.01
CA ARG A 182 -1.70 16.72 -7.53
C ARG A 182 -2.21 15.32 -7.24
N TYR A 183 -3.44 15.21 -6.74
CA TYR A 183 -4.02 13.96 -6.26
C TYR A 183 -4.09 12.88 -7.34
N TYR A 184 -4.77 13.18 -8.46
CA TYR A 184 -4.97 12.20 -9.51
C TYR A 184 -3.67 11.70 -10.15
N PRO A 185 -2.73 12.57 -10.60
CA PRO A 185 -1.47 12.09 -11.15
C PRO A 185 -0.63 11.27 -10.17
N ALA A 186 -0.69 11.60 -8.87
CA ALA A 186 0.05 10.90 -7.84
C ALA A 186 -0.40 9.44 -7.68
N LEU A 187 -1.68 9.12 -7.95
CA LEU A 187 -2.20 7.74 -7.89
C LEU A 187 -1.46 6.80 -8.84
N ALA A 188 -1.08 7.28 -10.02
CA ALA A 188 -0.44 6.49 -11.06
C ALA A 188 1.10 6.52 -11.02
N ARG A 189 1.71 7.31 -10.15
CA ARG A 189 3.17 7.54 -10.10
C ARG A 189 4.00 6.26 -10.04
N ASN A 190 3.49 5.22 -9.39
CA ASN A 190 4.21 3.96 -9.21
C ASN A 190 4.03 2.97 -10.36
N SER A 191 3.32 3.35 -11.42
CA SER A 191 3.11 2.50 -12.59
C SER A 191 4.42 2.04 -13.25
N LEU A 192 4.38 0.84 -13.83
CA LEU A 192 5.40 0.28 -14.72
C LEU A 192 4.83 0.04 -16.12
N ASP A 193 3.58 0.40 -16.36
CA ASP A 193 2.92 0.29 -17.65
C ASP A 193 3.05 1.59 -18.46
N PRO A 194 3.71 1.54 -19.63
CA PRO A 194 3.85 2.71 -20.50
C PRO A 194 2.50 3.29 -20.98
N ALA A 195 1.45 2.46 -21.03
CA ALA A 195 0.11 2.89 -21.43
C ALA A 195 -0.53 3.87 -20.42
N THR A 196 0.01 3.94 -19.21
CA THR A 196 -0.44 4.89 -18.18
C THR A 196 -0.03 6.33 -18.49
N ILE A 197 1.09 6.54 -19.20
CA ILE A 197 1.61 7.88 -19.54
C ILE A 197 0.59 8.72 -20.33
N PRO A 198 0.09 8.26 -21.50
CA PRO A 198 -0.88 9.06 -22.26
C PRO A 198 -2.19 9.28 -21.50
N LYS A 199 -2.58 8.40 -20.60
CA LYS A 199 -3.76 8.58 -19.74
C LYS A 199 -3.58 9.73 -18.74
N ILE A 200 -2.40 9.84 -18.12
CA ILE A 200 -2.06 10.96 -17.22
C ILE A 200 -2.01 12.26 -18.00
N GLU A 201 -1.36 12.28 -19.17
CA GLU A 201 -1.23 13.46 -20.03
C GLU A 201 -2.61 13.96 -20.50
N ALA A 202 -3.48 13.06 -20.97
CA ALA A 202 -4.84 13.38 -21.37
C ALA A 202 -5.69 13.94 -20.22
N PHE A 203 -5.58 13.32 -19.03
CA PHE A 203 -6.24 13.82 -17.83
C PHE A 203 -5.76 15.22 -17.47
N ALA A 204 -4.44 15.44 -17.50
CA ALA A 204 -3.85 16.74 -17.18
C ALA A 204 -4.28 17.82 -18.18
N GLN A 205 -4.34 17.50 -19.46
CA GLN A 205 -4.82 18.44 -20.50
C GLN A 205 -6.28 18.82 -20.27
N LYS A 206 -7.11 17.87 -19.91
CA LYS A 206 -8.56 18.08 -19.76
C LYS A 206 -8.95 18.78 -18.45
N TYR A 207 -8.28 18.47 -17.35
CA TYR A 207 -8.74 18.84 -16.01
C TYR A 207 -7.77 19.72 -15.21
N ILE A 208 -6.52 19.89 -15.64
CA ILE A 208 -5.51 20.62 -14.89
C ILE A 208 -5.02 21.84 -15.69
N ALA A 209 -5.11 23.01 -15.08
CA ALA A 209 -4.57 24.23 -15.68
C ALA A 209 -3.08 24.07 -16.02
N ALA A 210 -2.63 24.65 -17.14
CA ALA A 210 -1.26 24.50 -17.63
C ALA A 210 -0.20 24.85 -16.59
N THR A 211 -0.46 25.86 -15.77
CA THR A 211 0.43 26.32 -14.67
C THR A 211 0.50 25.37 -13.48
N SER A 212 -0.39 24.37 -13.40
CA SER A 212 -0.52 23.43 -12.27
C SER A 212 -0.18 21.97 -12.62
N ARG A 213 0.39 21.71 -13.82
CA ARG A 213 0.66 20.36 -14.34
C ARG A 213 1.95 19.72 -13.83
N ARG A 214 2.70 20.39 -12.97
CA ARG A 214 4.00 19.90 -12.47
C ARG A 214 3.95 18.48 -11.91
N GLU A 215 2.88 18.13 -11.16
CA GLU A 215 2.78 16.79 -10.58
C GLU A 215 2.49 15.71 -11.65
N ALA A 216 1.70 16.03 -12.68
CA ALA A 216 1.48 15.13 -13.80
C ALA A 216 2.78 14.87 -14.58
N GLU A 217 3.57 15.90 -14.84
CA GLU A 217 4.89 15.80 -15.48
C GLU A 217 5.87 14.99 -14.63
N SER A 218 5.86 15.21 -13.30
CA SER A 218 6.66 14.44 -12.35
C SER A 218 6.27 12.96 -12.34
N ALA A 219 4.98 12.64 -12.35
CA ALA A 219 4.49 11.27 -12.42
C ALA A 219 4.95 10.57 -13.69
N VAL A 220 4.79 11.21 -14.85
CA VAL A 220 5.25 10.69 -16.16
C VAL A 220 6.77 10.45 -16.16
N THR A 221 7.54 11.41 -15.66
CA THR A 221 9.01 11.28 -15.55
C THR A 221 9.40 10.11 -14.64
N THR A 222 8.71 9.94 -13.52
CA THR A 222 8.93 8.84 -12.58
C THR A 222 8.64 7.49 -13.25
N ILE A 223 7.53 7.36 -13.98
CA ILE A 223 7.17 6.14 -14.71
C ILE A 223 8.26 5.81 -15.74
N ARG A 224 8.68 6.78 -16.57
CA ARG A 224 9.75 6.57 -17.55
C ARG A 224 11.05 6.12 -16.92
N TYR A 225 11.46 6.75 -15.81
CA TYR A 225 12.66 6.35 -15.06
C TYR A 225 12.55 4.92 -14.52
N ARG A 226 11.41 4.56 -13.92
CA ARG A 226 11.19 3.20 -13.38
C ARG A 226 11.26 2.13 -14.48
N MET A 227 10.69 2.42 -15.65
CA MET A 227 10.75 1.55 -16.81
C MET A 227 12.20 1.40 -17.33
N GLN A 228 12.98 2.48 -17.36
CA GLN A 228 14.39 2.44 -17.76
C GLN A 228 15.20 1.57 -16.79
N VAL A 229 15.07 1.78 -15.48
CA VAL A 229 15.74 0.95 -14.45
C VAL A 229 15.41 -0.54 -14.63
N ARG A 230 14.15 -0.87 -14.99
CA ARG A 230 13.74 -2.25 -15.25
C ARG A 230 14.40 -2.86 -16.50
N LYS A 231 14.67 -2.05 -17.52
CA LYS A 231 15.30 -2.53 -18.78
C LYS A 231 16.82 -2.72 -18.67
N GLU A 232 17.48 -1.93 -17.83
CA GLU A 232 18.94 -1.92 -17.69
C GLU A 232 19.49 -3.01 -16.74
N ARG A 233 18.60 -3.80 -16.13
CA ARG A 233 18.94 -4.85 -15.15
C ARG A 233 18.36 -6.21 -15.56
#